data_07a55c234ec967ec728c0c0e24eae351
#
_entry.id   07a55c234ec967ec728c0c0e24eae351
#
_cell.length_a   1.000
_cell.length_b   1.000
_cell.length_c   1.000
_cell.angle_alpha   90.00
_cell.angle_beta   90.00
_cell.angle_gamma   90.00
#
_symmetry.space_group_name_H-M   'P 1'
#
loop_
_entity.id
_entity.type
_entity.pdbx_description
1 polymer ?
#
loop_
_entity_poly.entity_id
_entity_poly.type
_entity_poly.pdbx_seq_one_letter_code
_entity_poly.pdbx_strand_id
1 'polypeptide(L)'
;LFGFSDSLLRRQGGYFEDDGTKRDTADTSVFDPLICELAYRWFCPVEGQVIDPFAGGSVRGIVAGCLGRQYWGCDLRTEQIAANEVQAEQIAPQVRPVWVCGDSMETLADAPEADFVFSCPPYADLEVYSDDPADLSAMSYEDFAAAYYDAIRLANARRTAHAVERHSEEMASAK
;
A
#
# COMPACT_ATOMS: atom_id res chain seq x y z
N LEU A 1 -17.94 11.70 4.35
CA LEU A 1 -17.19 11.08 5.45
C LEU A 1 -17.85 9.75 5.72
N PHE A 2 -17.25 8.67 5.26
CA PHE A 2 -17.62 7.33 5.69
C PHE A 2 -17.28 7.26 7.18
N GLY A 3 -18.28 7.13 8.03
CA GLY A 3 -18.09 6.97 9.45
C GLY A 3 -17.47 5.60 9.75
N PHE A 4 -16.17 5.48 9.61
CA PHE A 4 -15.44 4.39 10.21
C PHE A 4 -15.58 4.58 11.72
N SER A 5 -16.34 3.70 12.38
CA SER A 5 -16.53 3.80 13.81
C SER A 5 -15.19 3.62 14.51
N ASP A 6 -14.95 4.41 15.55
CA ASP A 6 -13.80 4.33 16.47
C ASP A 6 -13.50 2.89 16.94
N SER A 7 -14.52 2.02 16.91
CA SER A 7 -14.42 0.61 17.27
C SER A 7 -13.62 -0.25 16.27
N LEU A 8 -13.55 0.15 14.99
CA LEU A 8 -12.74 -0.56 13.98
C LEU A 8 -11.26 -0.19 14.09
N LEU A 9 -10.98 1.08 14.40
CA LEU A 9 -9.61 1.55 14.63
C LEU A 9 -9.02 0.97 15.93
N ARG A 10 -9.84 0.73 16.96
CA ARG A 10 -9.41 0.17 18.25
C ARG A 10 -9.11 -1.34 18.21
N ARG A 11 -9.56 -2.07 17.22
CA ARG A 11 -9.29 -3.52 17.11
C ARG A 11 -7.96 -3.88 16.46
N GLN A 12 -7.28 -2.94 15.81
CA GLN A 12 -6.05 -3.19 15.07
C GLN A 12 -4.82 -2.44 15.61
N GLY A 13 -4.97 -1.51 16.53
CA GLY A 13 -3.86 -0.75 17.10
C GLY A 13 -3.97 -0.71 18.61
N GLY A 14 -3.13 -1.47 19.29
CA GLY A 14 -2.92 -1.31 20.73
C GLY A 14 -2.33 0.08 20.98
N TYR A 15 -3.13 1.01 21.51
CA TYR A 15 -2.63 2.23 22.11
C TYR A 15 -1.74 1.87 23.31
N PHE A 16 -0.64 2.58 23.45
CA PHE A 16 0.38 2.43 24.45
C PHE A 16 -0.17 2.23 25.88
N GLU A 17 0.09 1.09 26.46
CA GLU A 17 0.20 0.95 27.91
C GLU A 17 1.69 0.79 28.21
N ASP A 18 2.24 1.73 29.00
CA ASP A 18 3.62 1.81 29.43
C ASP A 18 3.82 0.84 30.63
N ASP A 19 3.98 -0.45 30.33
CA ASP A 19 4.29 -1.47 31.36
C ASP A 19 5.68 -2.08 31.22
N GLY A 20 6.53 -1.56 30.31
CA GLY A 20 7.92 -1.99 30.17
C GLY A 20 8.14 -3.40 29.62
N THR A 21 7.11 -4.08 29.14
CA THR A 21 7.27 -5.37 28.47
C THR A 21 7.69 -5.15 27.01
N LYS A 22 8.74 -5.87 26.56
CA LYS A 22 9.09 -5.94 25.14
C LYS A 22 7.88 -6.49 24.38
N ARG A 23 7.24 -5.65 23.58
CA ARG A 23 6.19 -6.11 22.67
C ARG A 23 6.82 -7.03 21.63
N ASP A 24 6.19 -8.18 21.43
CA ASP A 24 6.37 -8.92 20.18
C ASP A 24 6.09 -7.96 19.03
N THR A 25 7.02 -7.82 18.12
CA THR A 25 6.99 -6.90 16.96
C THR A 25 5.95 -7.31 15.89
N ALA A 26 4.89 -7.98 16.31
CA ALA A 26 3.77 -8.41 15.45
C ALA A 26 2.76 -7.29 15.16
N ASP A 27 2.88 -6.12 15.78
CA ASP A 27 1.99 -4.97 15.50
C ASP A 27 2.47 -4.21 14.26
N THR A 28 2.09 -4.71 13.09
CA THR A 28 2.23 -3.97 11.83
C THR A 28 1.46 -2.66 11.95
N SER A 29 2.13 -1.55 11.69
CA SER A 29 1.55 -0.21 11.67
C SER A 29 0.35 -0.17 10.72
N VAL A 30 -0.81 0.27 11.22
CA VAL A 30 -2.02 0.43 10.39
C VAL A 30 -1.93 1.74 9.64
N PHE A 31 -2.00 1.68 8.31
CA PHE A 31 -2.02 2.87 7.47
C PHE A 31 -3.30 3.69 7.71
N ASP A 32 -3.17 5.02 7.80
CA ASP A 32 -4.31 5.90 8.07
C ASP A 32 -5.29 5.93 6.89
N PRO A 33 -6.56 5.50 7.07
CA PRO A 33 -7.55 5.48 6.00
C PRO A 33 -7.93 6.89 5.49
N LEU A 34 -7.79 7.93 6.30
CA LEU A 34 -8.06 9.31 5.87
C LEU A 34 -7.00 9.79 4.87
N ILE A 35 -5.74 9.43 5.09
CA ILE A 35 -4.65 9.74 4.14
C ILE A 35 -4.91 9.02 2.81
N CYS A 36 -5.36 7.74 2.85
CA CYS A 36 -5.75 7.02 1.65
C CYS A 36 -6.89 7.74 0.91
N GLU A 37 -7.95 8.12 1.62
CA GLU A 37 -9.10 8.80 1.03
C GLU A 37 -8.69 10.11 0.34
N LEU A 38 -7.90 10.94 1.00
CA LEU A 38 -7.42 12.20 0.43
C LEU A 38 -6.56 11.97 -0.81
N ALA A 39 -5.60 11.05 -0.75
CA ALA A 39 -4.72 10.72 -1.86
C ALA A 39 -5.52 10.23 -3.08
N TYR A 40 -6.46 9.31 -2.87
CA TYR A 40 -7.27 8.78 -3.97
C TYR A 40 -8.23 9.81 -4.56
N ARG A 41 -8.83 10.69 -3.75
CA ARG A 41 -9.72 11.73 -4.26
C ARG A 41 -8.98 12.79 -5.07
N TRP A 42 -7.74 13.11 -4.70
CA TRP A 42 -6.97 14.15 -5.35
C TRP A 42 -6.21 13.66 -6.59
N PHE A 43 -5.69 12.43 -6.55
CA PHE A 43 -4.72 11.97 -7.55
C PHE A 43 -5.16 10.79 -8.39
N CYS A 44 -6.26 10.12 -8.05
CA CYS A 44 -6.78 8.99 -8.80
C CYS A 44 -8.22 9.22 -9.25
N PRO A 45 -8.54 9.11 -10.55
CA PRO A 45 -9.93 9.26 -11.02
C PRO A 45 -10.83 8.16 -10.44
N VAL A 46 -12.14 8.40 -10.46
CA VAL A 46 -13.12 7.33 -10.19
C VAL A 46 -12.95 6.26 -11.27
N GLU A 47 -13.06 4.98 -10.90
CA GLU A 47 -12.78 3.81 -11.74
C GLU A 47 -11.31 3.64 -12.14
N GLY A 48 -10.43 4.58 -11.73
CA GLY A 48 -8.99 4.48 -11.99
C GLY A 48 -8.32 3.33 -11.23
N GLN A 49 -7.24 2.85 -11.80
CA GLN A 49 -6.42 1.76 -11.25
C GLN A 49 -5.32 2.30 -10.36
N VAL A 50 -5.28 1.83 -9.13
CA VAL A 50 -4.18 2.04 -8.17
C VAL A 50 -3.28 0.83 -8.17
N ILE A 51 -1.95 1.02 -8.20
CA ILE A 51 -0.98 -0.02 -7.91
C ILE A 51 -0.16 0.32 -6.67
N ASP A 52 0.14 -0.71 -5.87
CA ASP A 52 0.82 -0.61 -4.59
C ASP A 52 1.90 -1.70 -4.49
N PRO A 53 3.16 -1.37 -4.80
CA PRO A 53 4.27 -2.32 -4.76
C PRO A 53 4.58 -2.90 -3.38
N PHE A 54 4.12 -2.25 -2.30
CA PHE A 54 4.40 -2.65 -0.92
C PHE A 54 3.10 -2.56 -0.12
N ALA A 55 2.18 -3.48 -0.43
CA ALA A 55 0.79 -3.41 0.04
C ALA A 55 0.64 -3.49 1.57
N GLY A 56 1.48 -4.27 2.26
CA GLY A 56 1.31 -4.46 3.70
C GLY A 56 -0.14 -4.77 4.06
N GLY A 57 -0.74 -3.99 4.96
CA GLY A 57 -2.11 -4.19 5.42
C GLY A 57 -3.20 -3.80 4.41
N SER A 58 -4.43 -4.23 4.68
CA SER A 58 -5.59 -4.14 3.78
C SER A 58 -6.15 -2.75 3.52
N VAL A 59 -5.78 -1.76 4.33
CA VAL A 59 -6.44 -0.44 4.38
C VAL A 59 -6.44 0.25 3.02
N ARG A 60 -5.29 0.33 2.35
CA ARG A 60 -5.19 1.03 1.06
C ARG A 60 -6.08 0.40 0.00
N GLY A 61 -6.13 -0.94 -0.06
CA GLY A 61 -6.99 -1.66 -0.99
C GLY A 61 -8.48 -1.48 -0.70
N ILE A 62 -8.88 -1.61 0.56
CA ILE A 62 -10.28 -1.46 0.99
C ILE A 62 -10.77 -0.03 0.71
N VAL A 63 -9.99 0.99 1.07
CA VAL A 63 -10.38 2.39 0.84
C VAL A 63 -10.46 2.71 -0.65
N ALA A 64 -9.53 2.22 -1.48
CA ALA A 64 -9.61 2.37 -2.93
C ALA A 64 -10.92 1.81 -3.48
N GLY A 65 -11.27 0.56 -3.12
CA GLY A 65 -12.50 -0.08 -3.56
C GLY A 65 -13.76 0.63 -3.06
N CYS A 66 -13.80 1.09 -1.80
CA CYS A 66 -14.92 1.86 -1.26
C CYS A 66 -15.13 3.19 -1.98
N LEU A 67 -14.08 3.76 -2.55
CA LEU A 67 -14.13 5.00 -3.33
C LEU A 67 -14.34 4.76 -4.83
N GLY A 68 -14.61 3.53 -5.25
CA GLY A 68 -14.85 3.16 -6.63
C GLY A 68 -13.60 3.15 -7.52
N ARG A 69 -12.43 2.92 -6.93
CA ARG A 69 -11.15 2.69 -7.62
C ARG A 69 -10.85 1.20 -7.66
N GLN A 70 -10.15 0.77 -8.69
CA GLN A 70 -9.55 -0.56 -8.73
C GLN A 70 -8.22 -0.53 -7.97
N TYR A 71 -7.87 -1.64 -7.34
CA TYR A 71 -6.63 -1.74 -6.58
C TYR A 71 -5.92 -3.05 -6.89
N TRP A 72 -4.63 -2.95 -7.13
CA TRP A 72 -3.70 -4.05 -7.20
C TRP A 72 -2.50 -3.76 -6.30
N GLY A 73 -2.16 -4.70 -5.43
CA GLY A 73 -1.02 -4.57 -4.54
C GLY A 73 -0.27 -5.88 -4.38
N CYS A 74 1.02 -5.81 -4.07
CA CYS A 74 1.80 -7.00 -3.75
C CYS A 74 2.49 -6.89 -2.38
N ASP A 75 2.71 -8.04 -1.78
CA ASP A 75 3.45 -8.21 -0.53
C ASP A 75 4.20 -9.53 -0.56
N LEU A 76 5.38 -9.59 0.06
CA LEU A 76 6.20 -10.80 0.12
C LEU A 76 5.55 -11.90 0.94
N ARG A 77 4.75 -11.55 1.96
CA ARG A 77 4.24 -12.48 2.96
C ARG A 77 2.86 -13.03 2.60
N THR A 78 2.79 -14.33 2.39
CA THR A 78 1.53 -15.04 2.12
C THR A 78 0.49 -14.83 3.23
N GLU A 79 0.92 -14.78 4.48
CA GLU A 79 0.04 -14.58 5.63
C GLU A 79 -0.60 -13.18 5.61
N GLN A 80 0.16 -12.17 5.16
CA GLN A 80 -0.37 -10.82 5.02
C GLN A 80 -1.44 -10.75 3.94
N ILE A 81 -1.22 -11.40 2.79
CA ILE A 81 -2.21 -11.48 1.71
C ILE A 81 -3.49 -12.13 2.21
N ALA A 82 -3.38 -13.30 2.86
CA ALA A 82 -4.54 -14.00 3.41
C ALA A 82 -5.30 -13.16 4.45
N ALA A 83 -4.58 -12.44 5.31
CA ALA A 83 -5.20 -11.53 6.29
C ALA A 83 -5.93 -10.36 5.61
N ASN A 84 -5.36 -9.80 4.53
CA ASN A 84 -5.98 -8.70 3.77
C ASN A 84 -7.30 -9.15 3.11
N GLU A 85 -7.33 -10.34 2.52
CA GLU A 85 -8.54 -10.92 1.90
C GLU A 85 -9.65 -11.11 2.94
N VAL A 86 -9.31 -11.70 4.10
CA VAL A 86 -10.27 -11.90 5.20
C VAL A 86 -10.80 -10.56 5.72
N GLN A 87 -9.93 -9.56 5.88
CA GLN A 87 -10.35 -8.23 6.35
C GLN A 87 -11.24 -7.53 5.32
N ALA A 88 -10.92 -7.61 4.04
CA ALA A 88 -11.76 -7.03 2.99
C ALA A 88 -13.17 -7.65 2.99
N GLU A 89 -13.28 -8.98 3.10
CA GLU A 89 -14.56 -9.67 3.18
C GLU A 89 -15.38 -9.27 4.42
N GLN A 90 -14.72 -9.04 5.55
CA GLN A 90 -15.38 -8.64 6.80
C GLN A 90 -15.80 -7.17 6.83
N ILE A 91 -14.99 -6.28 6.27
CA ILE A 91 -15.18 -4.82 6.38
C ILE A 91 -16.01 -4.28 5.23
N ALA A 92 -15.75 -4.74 4.02
CA ALA A 92 -16.34 -4.22 2.79
C ALA A 92 -16.54 -5.34 1.75
N PRO A 93 -17.46 -6.29 1.98
CA PRO A 93 -17.62 -7.47 1.12
C PRO A 93 -18.01 -7.16 -0.33
N GLN A 94 -18.41 -5.93 -0.62
CA GLN A 94 -18.76 -5.45 -1.95
C GLN A 94 -17.55 -5.01 -2.78
N VAL A 95 -16.37 -4.77 -2.17
CA VAL A 95 -15.16 -4.36 -2.90
C VAL A 95 -14.31 -5.57 -3.26
N ARG A 96 -13.44 -5.42 -4.26
CA ARG A 96 -12.59 -6.50 -4.76
C ARG A 96 -11.17 -5.99 -5.01
N PRO A 97 -10.43 -5.58 -3.97
CA PRO A 97 -9.02 -5.32 -4.11
C PRO A 97 -8.30 -6.62 -4.50
N VAL A 98 -7.27 -6.51 -5.32
CA VAL A 98 -6.43 -7.64 -5.70
C VAL A 98 -5.12 -7.54 -4.94
N TRP A 99 -4.74 -8.60 -4.24
CA TRP A 99 -3.44 -8.74 -3.61
C TRP A 99 -2.70 -9.94 -4.19
N VAL A 100 -1.42 -9.74 -4.50
CA VAL A 100 -0.52 -10.75 -5.08
C VAL A 100 0.62 -11.00 -4.12
N CYS A 101 0.93 -12.26 -3.85
CA CYS A 101 2.09 -12.64 -3.04
C CYS A 101 3.33 -12.71 -3.93
N GLY A 102 4.40 -12.02 -3.56
CA GLY A 102 5.68 -12.09 -4.26
C GLY A 102 6.51 -10.83 -4.13
N ASP A 103 7.73 -10.90 -4.65
CA ASP A 103 8.61 -9.75 -4.76
C ASP A 103 8.04 -8.72 -5.75
N SER A 104 7.99 -7.45 -5.33
CA SER A 104 7.51 -6.36 -6.17
C SER A 104 8.35 -6.18 -7.44
N MET A 105 9.63 -6.51 -7.40
CA MET A 105 10.51 -6.44 -8.56
C MET A 105 10.11 -7.42 -9.67
N GLU A 106 9.51 -8.54 -9.31
CA GLU A 106 9.03 -9.57 -10.23
C GLU A 106 7.55 -9.34 -10.59
N THR A 107 6.70 -9.15 -9.58
CA THR A 107 5.24 -9.07 -9.74
C THR A 107 4.78 -7.82 -10.49
N LEU A 108 5.52 -6.71 -10.43
CA LEU A 108 5.20 -5.50 -11.18
C LEU A 108 5.24 -5.68 -12.70
N ALA A 109 5.93 -6.69 -13.21
CA ALA A 109 5.93 -7.00 -14.64
C ALA A 109 4.53 -7.39 -15.15
N ASP A 110 3.74 -8.04 -14.30
CA ASP A 110 2.39 -8.52 -14.59
C ASP A 110 1.29 -7.59 -14.01
N ALA A 111 1.67 -6.51 -13.33
CA ALA A 111 0.73 -5.54 -12.81
C ALA A 111 -0.07 -4.86 -13.92
N PRO A 112 -1.34 -4.47 -13.68
CA PRO A 112 -2.13 -3.72 -14.64
C PRO A 112 -1.50 -2.35 -14.93
N GLU A 113 -1.93 -1.72 -16.02
CA GLU A 113 -1.66 -0.29 -16.21
C GLU A 113 -2.37 0.52 -15.12
N ALA A 114 -1.71 1.58 -14.64
CA ALA A 114 -2.15 2.33 -13.47
C ALA A 114 -2.36 3.81 -13.74
N ASP A 115 -3.42 4.35 -13.15
CA ASP A 115 -3.64 5.79 -13.07
C ASP A 115 -2.89 6.42 -11.91
N PHE A 116 -2.64 5.64 -10.85
CA PHE A 116 -2.00 6.13 -9.64
C PHE A 116 -1.13 5.06 -8.98
N VAL A 117 0.07 5.43 -8.58
CA VAL A 117 0.96 4.62 -7.75
C VAL A 117 0.90 5.17 -6.32
N PHE A 118 0.49 4.34 -5.37
CA PHE A 118 0.40 4.75 -3.97
C PHE A 118 0.86 3.62 -3.05
N SER A 119 1.99 3.81 -2.40
CA SER A 119 2.63 2.77 -1.61
C SER A 119 3.31 3.33 -0.36
N CYS A 120 3.57 2.44 0.59
CA CYS A 120 4.34 2.74 1.78
C CYS A 120 5.36 1.61 1.98
N PRO A 121 6.60 1.78 1.51
CA PRO A 121 7.63 0.77 1.67
C PRO A 121 8.05 0.64 3.14
N PRO A 122 8.73 -0.46 3.51
CA PRO A 122 9.42 -0.56 4.79
C PRO A 122 10.38 0.61 5.01
N TYR A 123 10.59 0.98 6.27
CA TYR A 123 11.50 2.08 6.65
C TYR A 123 12.93 1.56 6.92
N ALA A 124 13.55 0.89 5.96
CA ALA A 124 14.90 0.35 6.08
C ALA A 124 15.11 -0.40 7.43
N ASP A 125 16.03 0.07 8.27
CA ASP A 125 16.46 -0.54 9.52
C ASP A 125 15.56 -0.24 10.75
N LEU A 126 14.42 0.44 10.58
CA LEU A 126 13.52 0.76 11.70
C LEU A 126 12.69 -0.44 12.16
N GLU A 127 12.27 -1.27 11.23
CA GLU A 127 11.46 -2.47 11.51
C GLU A 127 11.90 -3.58 10.56
N VAL A 128 12.17 -4.78 11.09
CA VAL A 128 12.49 -5.97 10.29
C VAL A 128 11.25 -6.85 10.25
N TYR A 129 10.69 -7.07 9.07
CA TYR A 129 9.45 -7.83 8.89
C TYR A 129 9.68 -9.31 8.62
N SER A 130 10.80 -9.67 7.99
CA SER A 130 11.16 -11.06 7.72
C SER A 130 12.67 -11.24 7.53
N ASP A 131 13.11 -12.51 7.45
CA ASP A 131 14.48 -12.88 7.10
C ASP A 131 14.65 -13.11 5.59
N ASP A 132 13.66 -12.76 4.77
CA ASP A 132 13.72 -12.92 3.32
C ASP A 132 14.73 -11.92 2.73
N PRO A 133 15.69 -12.37 1.89
CA PRO A 133 16.63 -11.46 1.24
C PRO A 133 15.99 -10.39 0.34
N ALA A 134 14.77 -10.62 -0.13
CA ALA A 134 13.99 -9.65 -0.91
C ALA A 134 13.26 -8.63 -0.02
N ASP A 135 13.24 -8.83 1.31
CA ASP A 135 12.61 -7.90 2.23
C ASP A 135 13.48 -6.63 2.38
N LEU A 136 12.96 -5.51 1.92
CA LEU A 136 13.65 -4.23 1.99
C LEU A 136 14.00 -3.82 3.43
N SER A 137 13.27 -4.29 4.42
CA SER A 137 13.53 -4.00 5.84
C SER A 137 14.77 -4.72 6.39
N ALA A 138 15.22 -5.79 5.73
CA ALA A 138 16.43 -6.55 6.09
C ALA A 138 17.69 -6.05 5.37
N MET A 139 17.57 -5.10 4.45
CA MET A 139 18.67 -4.62 3.62
C MET A 139 19.51 -3.54 4.31
N SER A 140 20.75 -3.37 3.85
CA SER A 140 21.52 -2.16 4.15
C SER A 140 20.78 -0.92 3.57
N TYR A 141 21.06 0.27 4.10
CA TYR A 141 20.44 1.49 3.57
C TYR A 141 20.75 1.72 2.08
N GLU A 142 21.96 1.39 1.63
CA GLU A 142 22.36 1.53 0.23
C GLU A 142 21.58 0.57 -0.67
N ASP A 143 21.45 -0.71 -0.27
CA ASP A 143 20.70 -1.72 -1.00
C ASP A 143 19.21 -1.42 -1.00
N PHE A 144 18.67 -1.00 0.16
CA PHE A 144 17.30 -0.52 0.29
C PHE A 144 17.01 0.63 -0.70
N ALA A 145 17.86 1.65 -0.72
CA ALA A 145 17.64 2.81 -1.59
C ALA A 145 17.66 2.43 -3.07
N ALA A 146 18.55 1.52 -3.46
CA ALA A 146 18.65 1.02 -4.83
C ALA A 146 17.40 0.20 -5.21
N ALA A 147 17.01 -0.77 -4.38
CA ALA A 147 15.85 -1.62 -4.62
C ALA A 147 14.54 -0.81 -4.63
N TYR A 148 14.39 0.12 -3.69
CA TYR A 148 13.22 1.02 -3.65
C TYR A 148 13.14 1.90 -4.90
N TYR A 149 14.26 2.48 -5.33
CA TYR A 149 14.31 3.26 -6.58
C TYR A 149 13.86 2.43 -7.78
N ASP A 150 14.35 1.20 -7.91
CA ASP A 150 13.97 0.31 -9.00
C ASP A 150 12.50 -0.09 -8.95
N ALA A 151 11.95 -0.40 -7.78
CA ALA A 151 10.54 -0.69 -7.61
C ALA A 151 9.65 0.49 -8.03
N ILE A 152 10.01 1.72 -7.62
CA ILE A 152 9.28 2.94 -8.04
C ILE A 152 9.41 3.17 -9.53
N ARG A 153 10.57 2.93 -10.13
CA ARG A 153 10.79 3.04 -11.57
C ARG A 153 9.92 2.06 -12.35
N LEU A 154 9.85 0.80 -11.90
CA LEU A 154 9.01 -0.22 -12.51
C LEU A 154 7.52 0.11 -12.36
N ALA A 155 7.08 0.50 -11.17
CA ALA A 155 5.71 0.91 -10.92
C ALA A 155 5.31 2.12 -11.78
N ASN A 156 6.20 3.11 -11.91
CA ASN A 156 5.95 4.29 -12.74
C ASN A 156 5.90 3.96 -14.24
N ALA A 157 6.62 2.94 -14.69
CA ALA A 157 6.54 2.46 -16.08
C ALA A 157 5.17 1.81 -16.42
N ARG A 158 4.38 1.46 -15.38
CA ARG A 158 3.00 0.95 -15.54
C ARG A 158 1.95 2.06 -15.64
N ARG A 159 2.33 3.34 -15.50
CA ARG A 159 1.36 4.44 -15.57
C ARG A 159 0.75 4.57 -16.96
N THR A 160 -0.56 4.76 -17.00
CA THR A 160 -1.29 5.02 -18.25
C THR A 160 -0.81 6.31 -18.92
N ALA A 161 -0.96 6.40 -20.24
CA ALA A 161 -0.65 7.64 -20.98
C ALA A 161 -1.44 8.83 -20.41
N HIS A 162 -2.72 8.62 -20.08
CA HIS A 162 -3.59 9.64 -19.48
C HIS A 162 -3.09 10.12 -18.10
N ALA A 163 -2.57 9.23 -17.26
CA ALA A 163 -1.96 9.61 -15.98
C ALA A 163 -0.69 10.46 -16.17
N VAL A 164 0.09 10.18 -17.21
CA VAL A 164 1.30 10.95 -17.54
C VAL A 164 0.93 12.34 -18.07
N GLU A 165 -0.09 12.44 -18.92
CA GLU A 165 -0.58 13.73 -19.45
C GLU A 165 -1.10 14.63 -18.34
N ARG A 166 -1.96 14.15 -17.45
CA ARG A 166 -2.47 14.93 -16.30
C ARG A 166 -1.34 15.49 -15.44
N HIS A 167 -0.36 14.66 -15.13
CA HIS A 167 0.79 15.13 -14.34
C HIS A 167 1.56 16.23 -15.05
N SER A 168 1.72 16.14 -16.37
CA SER A 168 2.40 17.15 -17.17
C SER A 168 1.65 18.48 -17.20
N GLU A 169 0.32 18.46 -17.28
CA GLU A 169 -0.54 19.65 -17.24
C GLU A 169 -0.52 20.32 -15.87
N GLU A 170 -0.57 19.56 -14.78
CA GLU A 170 -0.46 20.06 -13.41
C GLU A 170 0.89 20.76 -13.18
N MET A 171 1.98 20.15 -13.62
CA MET A 171 3.32 20.74 -13.52
C MET A 171 3.48 22.01 -14.38
N ALA A 172 2.80 22.10 -15.50
CA ALA A 172 2.82 23.30 -16.35
C ALA A 172 2.00 24.45 -15.75
N SER A 173 0.90 24.15 -15.06
CA SER A 173 0.04 25.14 -14.42
C SER A 173 0.60 25.68 -13.10
N ALA A 174 1.55 25.00 -12.48
CA ALA A 174 2.20 25.38 -11.22
C ALA A 174 3.40 26.36 -11.40
N LYS A 175 3.72 26.73 -12.63
CA LYS A 175 4.75 27.73 -12.97
C LYS A 175 4.16 29.11 -13.20
#